data_f80db67495b785d8139850aaa5f5f3b1
#
_entry.id   f80db67495b785d8139850aaa5f5f3b1
#
_cell.length_a   1.000
_cell.length_b   1.000
_cell.length_c   1.000
_cell.angle_alpha   90.00
_cell.angle_beta   90.00
_cell.angle_gamma   90.00
#
_symmetry.space_group_name_H-M   'P 1'
#
loop_
_entity.id
_entity.type
_entity.pdbx_description
1 polymer ?
#
loop_
_entity_poly.entity_id
_entity_poly.type
_entity_poly.pdbx_seq_one_letter_code
_entity_poly.pdbx_strand_id
1 'polypeptide(L)'
;IQILKDIFRLGVPASLSMVIMSMGLFLFNWILGSSDTVSASDAVAAYQTAGRIEHLFFLPIISIATSLVTLVGMFYGAKRFDLIYSIIKYGLSRSIGISLTFSIFFIFFSQKIIPIFTNSSEIIRLSVLYFSIMGFAYPFIAVGMTCSRIMQGLGIAYPMFILTLFRVVIISASLAWYFVIILGKPIHYAWFGTLISCILTACVSLLWLRGILKRVNKIELKVS
;
A
#
# COMPACT_ATOMS: atom_id res chain seq x y z
N ILE A 1 -9.55 18.13 -27.08
CA ILE A 1 -8.10 17.87 -26.97
C ILE A 1 -7.64 18.06 -25.52
N GLN A 2 -8.04 19.14 -24.82
CA GLN A 2 -7.66 19.42 -23.44
C GLN A 2 -8.10 18.30 -22.48
N ILE A 3 -9.37 17.91 -22.53
CA ILE A 3 -9.95 16.84 -21.70
C ILE A 3 -9.18 15.51 -21.88
N LEU A 4 -8.82 15.17 -23.12
CA LEU A 4 -8.05 13.96 -23.40
C LEU A 4 -6.67 14.01 -22.76
N LYS A 5 -6.00 15.16 -22.81
CA LYS A 5 -4.69 15.39 -22.18
C LYS A 5 -4.78 15.24 -20.66
N ASP A 6 -5.83 15.74 -20.04
CA ASP A 6 -6.05 15.63 -18.60
C ASP A 6 -6.33 14.18 -18.17
N ILE A 7 -7.10 13.42 -18.97
CA ILE A 7 -7.34 11.99 -18.77
C ILE A 7 -6.01 11.22 -18.82
N PHE A 8 -5.18 11.45 -19.82
CA PHE A 8 -3.87 10.78 -19.93
C PHE A 8 -2.92 11.19 -18.79
N ARG A 9 -2.92 12.44 -18.39
CA ARG A 9 -2.08 12.96 -17.30
C ARG A 9 -2.38 12.28 -15.97
N LEU A 10 -3.62 11.92 -15.70
CA LEU A 10 -4.04 11.22 -14.47
C LEU A 10 -4.03 9.70 -14.64
N GLY A 11 -4.43 9.20 -15.81
CA GLY A 11 -4.59 7.78 -16.07
C GLY A 11 -3.26 7.03 -16.22
N VAL A 12 -2.31 7.60 -16.98
CA VAL A 12 -1.02 6.94 -17.25
C VAL A 12 -0.25 6.63 -15.97
N PRO A 13 -0.03 7.56 -15.01
CA PRO A 13 0.66 7.23 -13.77
C PRO A 13 -0.10 6.18 -12.92
N ALA A 14 -1.42 6.21 -12.93
CA ALA A 14 -2.23 5.23 -12.21
C ALA A 14 -2.08 3.82 -12.82
N SER A 15 -2.16 3.69 -14.14
CA SER A 15 -1.96 2.43 -14.84
C SER A 15 -0.55 1.88 -14.66
N LEU A 16 0.48 2.72 -14.76
CA LEU A 16 1.86 2.34 -14.51
C LEU A 16 2.06 1.85 -13.07
N SER A 17 1.36 2.43 -12.09
CA SER A 17 1.40 1.94 -10.70
C SER A 17 0.88 0.50 -10.57
N MET A 18 -0.15 0.14 -11.33
CA MET A 18 -0.68 -1.24 -11.35
C MET A 18 0.31 -2.21 -12.00
N VAL A 19 0.98 -1.80 -13.09
CA VAL A 19 2.06 -2.60 -13.71
C VAL A 19 3.19 -2.85 -12.71
N ILE A 20 3.62 -1.82 -11.96
CA ILE A 20 4.65 -1.98 -10.93
C ILE A 20 4.20 -2.94 -9.83
N MET A 21 2.94 -2.89 -9.40
CA MET A 21 2.43 -3.84 -8.41
C MET A 21 2.48 -5.28 -8.91
N SER A 22 2.08 -5.53 -10.17
CA SER A 22 2.17 -6.86 -10.80
C SER A 22 3.62 -7.33 -10.93
N MET A 23 4.52 -6.44 -11.31
CA MET A 23 5.97 -6.71 -11.38
C MET A 23 6.54 -7.01 -9.98
N GLY A 24 6.07 -6.31 -8.96
CA GLY A 24 6.42 -6.60 -7.57
C GLY A 24 6.00 -7.99 -7.12
N LEU A 25 4.78 -8.41 -7.44
CA LEU A 25 4.31 -9.78 -7.17
C LEU A 25 5.18 -10.83 -7.88
N PHE A 26 5.55 -10.58 -9.12
CA PHE A 26 6.44 -11.47 -9.87
C PHE A 26 7.82 -11.56 -9.20
N LEU A 27 8.44 -10.44 -8.87
CA LEU A 27 9.75 -10.39 -8.21
C LEU A 27 9.72 -11.10 -6.84
N PHE A 28 8.69 -10.87 -6.04
CA PHE A 28 8.53 -11.54 -4.75
C PHE A 28 8.37 -13.05 -4.90
N ASN A 29 7.52 -13.52 -5.81
CA ASN A 29 7.36 -14.96 -6.08
C ASN A 29 8.68 -15.58 -6.55
N TRP A 30 9.44 -14.88 -7.39
CA TRP A 30 10.75 -15.35 -7.83
C TRP A 30 11.74 -15.44 -6.68
N ILE A 31 11.84 -14.42 -5.82
CA ILE A 31 12.73 -14.40 -4.64
C ILE A 31 12.36 -15.54 -3.68
N LEU A 32 11.07 -15.70 -3.36
CA LEU A 32 10.61 -16.75 -2.46
C LEU A 32 10.83 -18.15 -3.05
N GLY A 33 10.60 -18.30 -4.35
CA GLY A 33 10.83 -19.55 -5.08
C GLY A 33 12.31 -19.92 -5.25
N SER A 34 13.23 -18.96 -5.10
CA SER A 34 14.68 -19.17 -5.16
C SER A 34 15.33 -19.35 -3.78
N SER A 35 14.53 -19.47 -2.73
CA SER A 35 15.01 -19.62 -1.35
C SER A 35 15.34 -21.08 -1.05
N ASP A 36 16.53 -21.33 -0.48
CA ASP A 36 16.97 -22.68 -0.09
C ASP A 36 16.47 -23.10 1.31
N THR A 37 15.78 -22.22 2.04
CA THR A 37 15.41 -22.43 3.45
C THR A 37 14.08 -23.16 3.65
N VAL A 38 13.21 -23.17 2.65
CA VAL A 38 11.87 -23.78 2.65
C VAL A 38 11.57 -24.28 1.24
N SER A 39 10.66 -25.27 1.10
CA SER A 39 10.16 -25.65 -0.21
C SER A 39 9.66 -24.42 -0.99
N ALA A 40 10.18 -24.20 -2.18
CA ALA A 40 9.84 -23.06 -3.03
C ALA A 40 8.31 -22.97 -3.28
N SER A 41 7.66 -24.13 -3.46
CA SER A 41 6.21 -24.21 -3.65
C SER A 41 5.43 -23.75 -2.42
N ASP A 42 5.86 -24.15 -1.22
CA ASP A 42 5.17 -23.79 0.03
C ASP A 42 5.35 -22.31 0.38
N ALA A 43 6.54 -21.76 0.12
CA ALA A 43 6.82 -20.34 0.32
C ALA A 43 5.93 -19.46 -0.57
N VAL A 44 5.86 -19.78 -1.86
CA VAL A 44 5.01 -19.08 -2.83
C VAL A 44 3.53 -19.29 -2.51
N ALA A 45 3.10 -20.52 -2.18
CA ALA A 45 1.72 -20.81 -1.83
C ALA A 45 1.27 -20.07 -0.58
N ALA A 46 2.10 -19.98 0.46
CA ALA A 46 1.81 -19.23 1.68
C ALA A 46 1.65 -17.73 1.39
N TYR A 47 2.56 -17.14 0.61
CA TYR A 47 2.48 -15.73 0.22
C TYR A 47 1.23 -15.42 -0.59
N GLN A 48 0.87 -16.28 -1.57
CA GLN A 48 -0.32 -16.11 -2.39
C GLN A 48 -1.62 -16.30 -1.59
N THR A 49 -1.66 -17.28 -0.69
CA THR A 49 -2.82 -17.50 0.19
C THR A 49 -3.03 -16.31 1.12
N ALA A 50 -1.97 -15.86 1.78
CA ALA A 50 -2.03 -14.67 2.65
C ALA A 50 -2.45 -13.43 1.86
N GLY A 51 -1.89 -13.19 0.68
CA GLY A 51 -2.21 -12.04 -0.17
C GLY A 51 -3.67 -12.00 -0.64
N ARG A 52 -4.29 -13.16 -0.93
CA ARG A 52 -5.72 -13.23 -1.29
C ARG A 52 -6.61 -12.84 -0.11
N ILE A 53 -6.31 -13.35 1.08
CA ILE A 53 -7.05 -13.02 2.30
C ILE A 53 -6.88 -11.52 2.60
N GLU A 54 -5.65 -11.03 2.60
CA GLU A 54 -5.32 -9.63 2.82
C GLU A 54 -6.09 -8.69 1.87
N HIS A 55 -6.14 -9.03 0.58
CA HIS A 55 -6.83 -8.21 -0.42
C HIS A 55 -8.30 -8.00 -0.10
N LEU A 56 -9.03 -9.03 0.34
CA LEU A 56 -10.44 -8.92 0.74
C LEU A 56 -10.62 -7.93 1.90
N PHE A 57 -9.74 -7.97 2.88
CA PHE A 57 -9.80 -7.08 4.04
C PHE A 57 -9.35 -5.64 3.73
N PHE A 58 -8.57 -5.44 2.67
CA PHE A 58 -8.21 -4.09 2.20
C PHE A 58 -9.29 -3.39 1.37
N LEU A 59 -10.32 -4.09 0.89
CA LEU A 59 -11.39 -3.49 0.08
C LEU A 59 -12.06 -2.26 0.73
N PRO A 60 -12.39 -2.23 2.03
CA PRO A 60 -12.95 -1.03 2.65
C PRO A 60 -11.99 0.17 2.62
N ILE A 61 -10.70 -0.06 2.83
CA ILE A 61 -9.66 0.99 2.79
C ILE A 61 -9.51 1.51 1.35
N ILE A 62 -9.51 0.62 0.36
CA ILE A 62 -9.47 0.95 -1.06
C ILE A 62 -10.68 1.80 -1.44
N SER A 63 -11.87 1.44 -0.96
CA SER A 63 -13.12 2.17 -1.22
C SER A 63 -13.07 3.59 -0.65
N ILE A 64 -12.64 3.76 0.60
CA ILE A 64 -12.45 5.08 1.20
C ILE A 64 -11.42 5.89 0.39
N ALA A 65 -10.28 5.32 0.10
CA ALA A 65 -9.22 6.00 -0.62
C ALA A 65 -9.65 6.42 -2.03
N THR A 66 -10.44 5.58 -2.72
CA THR A 66 -10.98 5.90 -4.06
C THR A 66 -12.06 7.00 -4.00
N SER A 67 -12.95 6.96 -3.01
CA SER A 67 -13.95 8.02 -2.79
C SER A 67 -13.29 9.38 -2.51
N LEU A 68 -12.15 9.38 -1.81
CA LEU A 68 -11.40 10.61 -1.56
C LEU A 68 -10.87 11.26 -2.84
N VAL A 69 -10.56 10.51 -3.89
CA VAL A 69 -10.15 11.09 -5.18
C VAL A 69 -11.25 12.00 -5.73
N THR A 70 -12.49 11.52 -5.72
CA THR A 70 -13.65 12.26 -6.23
C THR A 70 -13.99 13.46 -5.33
N LEU A 71 -14.10 13.22 -4.02
CA LEU A 71 -14.50 14.28 -3.08
C LEU A 71 -13.46 15.42 -3.01
N VAL A 72 -12.19 15.09 -2.93
CA VAL A 72 -11.11 16.09 -2.93
C VAL A 72 -11.08 16.84 -4.26
N GLY A 73 -11.27 16.15 -5.39
CA GLY A 73 -11.34 16.79 -6.72
C GLY A 73 -12.51 17.75 -6.85
N MET A 74 -13.70 17.36 -6.37
CA MET A 74 -14.89 18.21 -6.37
C MET A 74 -14.68 19.48 -5.51
N PHE A 75 -14.20 19.32 -4.27
CA PHE A 75 -13.99 20.47 -3.39
C PHE A 75 -12.86 21.37 -3.87
N TYR A 76 -11.83 20.79 -4.48
CA TYR A 76 -10.74 21.57 -5.08
C TYR A 76 -11.23 22.39 -6.28
N GLY A 77 -12.05 21.80 -7.16
CA GLY A 77 -12.69 22.51 -8.28
C GLY A 77 -13.67 23.60 -7.83
N ALA A 78 -14.40 23.37 -6.72
CA ALA A 78 -15.30 24.32 -6.12
C ALA A 78 -14.60 25.40 -5.24
N LYS A 79 -13.28 25.34 -5.10
CA LYS A 79 -12.46 26.21 -4.24
C LYS A 79 -12.86 26.17 -2.76
N ARG A 80 -13.46 25.08 -2.30
CA ARG A 80 -13.88 24.87 -0.91
C ARG A 80 -12.75 24.20 -0.12
N PHE A 81 -11.70 24.94 0.16
CA PHE A 81 -10.49 24.44 0.83
C PHE A 81 -10.75 23.99 2.26
N ASP A 82 -11.69 24.64 2.96
CA ASP A 82 -12.20 24.24 4.27
C ASP A 82 -12.67 22.79 4.31
N LEU A 83 -13.42 22.36 3.28
CA LEU A 83 -13.93 21.00 3.16
C LEU A 83 -12.83 20.00 2.76
N ILE A 84 -11.82 20.43 2.00
CA ILE A 84 -10.68 19.58 1.65
C ILE A 84 -9.95 19.11 2.91
N TYR A 85 -9.61 20.00 3.83
CA TYR A 85 -8.93 19.64 5.08
C TYR A 85 -9.77 18.71 5.95
N SER A 86 -11.07 19.00 6.06
CA SER A 86 -11.99 18.17 6.83
C SER A 86 -12.11 16.76 6.28
N ILE A 87 -12.27 16.60 4.96
CA ILE A 87 -12.42 15.27 4.34
C ILE A 87 -11.12 14.48 4.34
N ILE A 88 -9.97 15.13 4.19
CA ILE A 88 -8.64 14.51 4.30
C ILE A 88 -8.44 13.93 5.71
N LYS A 89 -8.70 14.75 6.75
CA LYS A 89 -8.58 14.31 8.14
C LYS A 89 -9.51 13.15 8.44
N TYR A 90 -10.77 13.24 7.99
CA TYR A 90 -11.75 12.18 8.15
C TYR A 90 -11.31 10.88 7.45
N GLY A 91 -10.94 10.96 6.17
CA GLY A 91 -10.54 9.80 5.38
C GLY A 91 -9.29 9.11 5.91
N LEU A 92 -8.25 9.86 6.28
CA LEU A 92 -7.04 9.32 6.90
C LEU A 92 -7.36 8.64 8.25
N SER A 93 -8.14 9.29 9.11
CA SER A 93 -8.52 8.73 10.42
C SER A 93 -9.30 7.41 10.26
N ARG A 94 -10.25 7.36 9.32
CA ARG A 94 -11.04 6.14 9.09
C ARG A 94 -10.21 5.02 8.46
N SER A 95 -9.37 5.33 7.48
CA SER A 95 -8.44 4.35 6.88
C SER A 95 -7.48 3.76 7.91
N ILE A 96 -6.91 4.59 8.78
CA ILE A 96 -6.03 4.15 9.87
C ILE A 96 -6.82 3.31 10.88
N GLY A 97 -8.01 3.74 11.31
CA GLY A 97 -8.84 3.01 12.25
C GLY A 97 -9.19 1.61 11.76
N ILE A 98 -9.66 1.50 10.51
CA ILE A 98 -9.99 0.22 9.87
C ILE A 98 -8.73 -0.66 9.75
N SER A 99 -7.60 -0.09 9.31
CA SER A 99 -6.36 -0.87 9.16
C SER A 99 -5.80 -1.36 10.49
N LEU A 100 -5.93 -0.58 11.57
CA LEU A 100 -5.57 -1.03 12.93
C LEU A 100 -6.47 -2.16 13.40
N THR A 101 -7.77 -2.10 13.14
CA THR A 101 -8.70 -3.19 13.47
C THR A 101 -8.28 -4.48 12.75
N PHE A 102 -7.98 -4.41 11.46
CA PHE A 102 -7.51 -5.57 10.70
C PHE A 102 -6.11 -6.04 11.14
N SER A 103 -5.23 -5.12 11.50
CA SER A 103 -3.92 -5.43 12.07
C SER A 103 -4.06 -6.32 13.31
N ILE A 104 -4.83 -5.86 14.28
CA ILE A 104 -5.12 -6.60 15.52
C ILE A 104 -5.80 -7.93 15.20
N PHE A 105 -6.80 -7.92 14.32
CA PHE A 105 -7.52 -9.13 13.94
C PHE A 105 -6.58 -10.19 13.35
N PHE A 106 -5.71 -9.85 12.41
CA PHE A 106 -4.80 -10.82 11.80
C PHE A 106 -3.69 -11.29 12.75
N ILE A 107 -3.15 -10.41 13.58
CA ILE A 107 -2.13 -10.80 14.55
C ILE A 107 -2.68 -11.87 15.51
N PHE A 108 -3.92 -11.72 15.98
CA PHE A 108 -4.48 -12.63 16.97
C PHE A 108 -5.25 -13.82 16.38
N PHE A 109 -5.87 -13.67 15.20
CA PHE A 109 -6.78 -14.67 14.65
C PHE A 109 -6.26 -15.41 13.43
N SER A 110 -5.09 -15.06 12.87
CA SER A 110 -4.53 -15.72 11.68
C SER A 110 -4.42 -17.23 11.83
N GLN A 111 -4.02 -17.74 13.01
CA GLN A 111 -3.92 -19.18 13.28
C GLN A 111 -5.25 -19.93 13.13
N LYS A 112 -6.39 -19.25 13.33
CA LYS A 112 -7.73 -19.86 13.20
C LYS A 112 -8.30 -19.68 11.79
N ILE A 113 -7.87 -18.64 11.07
CA ILE A 113 -8.43 -18.28 9.77
C ILE A 113 -7.74 -19.05 8.64
N ILE A 114 -6.41 -19.14 8.68
CA ILE A 114 -5.64 -19.75 7.59
C ILE A 114 -5.99 -21.23 7.36
N PRO A 115 -6.24 -22.07 8.39
CA PRO A 115 -6.66 -23.47 8.19
C PRO A 115 -7.97 -23.64 7.41
N ILE A 116 -8.79 -22.60 7.27
CA ILE A 116 -10.00 -22.63 6.43
C ILE A 116 -9.62 -22.68 4.95
N PHE A 117 -8.46 -22.17 4.57
CA PHE A 117 -8.02 -22.03 3.18
C PHE A 117 -7.01 -23.10 2.72
N THR A 118 -6.34 -23.78 3.65
CA THR A 118 -5.34 -24.81 3.35
C THR A 118 -5.20 -25.81 4.48
N ASN A 119 -4.87 -27.06 4.14
CA ASN A 119 -4.61 -28.14 5.08
C ASN A 119 -3.10 -28.38 5.29
N SER A 120 -2.23 -27.72 4.51
CA SER A 120 -0.78 -27.89 4.65
C SER A 120 -0.28 -27.16 5.91
N SER A 121 0.30 -27.92 6.83
CA SER A 121 0.87 -27.38 8.08
C SER A 121 1.96 -26.34 7.83
N GLU A 122 2.78 -26.55 6.79
CA GLU A 122 3.87 -25.62 6.45
C GLU A 122 3.33 -24.31 5.88
N ILE A 123 2.34 -24.37 4.97
CA ILE A 123 1.68 -23.17 4.45
C ILE A 123 0.98 -22.40 5.57
N ILE A 124 0.32 -23.09 6.50
CA ILE A 124 -0.30 -22.46 7.67
C ILE A 124 0.76 -21.73 8.49
N ARG A 125 1.86 -22.41 8.85
CA ARG A 125 2.95 -21.84 9.65
C ARG A 125 3.52 -20.56 9.01
N LEU A 126 3.82 -20.63 7.71
CA LEU A 126 4.39 -19.52 6.97
C LEU A 126 3.41 -18.34 6.83
N SER A 127 2.13 -18.64 6.54
CA SER A 127 1.11 -17.59 6.43
C SER A 127 0.80 -16.91 7.77
N VAL A 128 0.80 -17.65 8.89
CA VAL A 128 0.68 -17.07 10.23
C VAL A 128 1.85 -16.14 10.52
N LEU A 129 3.07 -16.57 10.21
CA LEU A 129 4.26 -15.74 10.39
C LEU A 129 4.21 -14.48 9.50
N TYR A 130 3.70 -14.60 8.26
CA TYR A 130 3.45 -13.47 7.39
C TYR A 130 2.52 -12.44 8.06
N PHE A 131 1.34 -12.86 8.52
CA PHE A 131 0.38 -11.97 9.16
C PHE A 131 0.89 -11.36 10.47
N SER A 132 1.72 -12.08 11.22
CA SER A 132 2.36 -11.56 12.43
C SER A 132 3.29 -10.39 12.14
N ILE A 133 3.98 -10.39 11.00
CA ILE A 133 4.87 -9.31 10.59
C ILE A 133 4.10 -8.22 9.84
N MET A 134 3.31 -8.62 8.82
CA MET A 134 2.59 -7.68 7.97
C MET A 134 1.44 -6.97 8.68
N GLY A 135 0.91 -7.55 9.76
CA GLY A 135 -0.05 -6.86 10.62
C GLY A 135 0.45 -5.49 11.07
N PHE A 136 1.72 -5.37 11.41
CA PHE A 136 2.31 -4.06 11.75
C PHE A 136 2.48 -3.11 10.54
N ALA A 137 2.50 -3.64 9.32
CA ALA A 137 2.61 -2.84 8.10
C ALA A 137 1.29 -2.20 7.67
N TYR A 138 0.14 -2.78 8.01
CA TYR A 138 -1.19 -2.38 7.50
C TYR A 138 -1.54 -0.90 7.74
N PRO A 139 -1.33 -0.31 8.93
CA PRO A 139 -1.60 1.11 9.12
C PRO A 139 -0.76 2.00 8.20
N PHE A 140 0.49 1.63 7.96
CA PHE A 140 1.40 2.38 7.08
C PHE A 140 0.99 2.24 5.61
N ILE A 141 0.55 1.05 5.18
CA ILE A 141 0.00 0.82 3.84
C ILE A 141 -1.24 1.68 3.63
N ALA A 142 -2.16 1.71 4.60
CA ALA A 142 -3.38 2.52 4.55
C ALA A 142 -3.07 4.01 4.43
N VAL A 143 -2.11 4.53 5.21
CA VAL A 143 -1.65 5.92 5.13
C VAL A 143 -1.07 6.23 3.76
N GLY A 144 -0.13 5.43 3.27
CA GLY A 144 0.51 5.63 1.97
C GLY A 144 -0.49 5.63 0.81
N MET A 145 -1.42 4.65 0.81
CA MET A 145 -2.48 4.54 -0.18
C MET A 145 -3.42 5.76 -0.14
N THR A 146 -3.91 6.11 1.03
CA THR A 146 -4.86 7.23 1.20
C THR A 146 -4.21 8.56 0.80
N CYS A 147 -2.97 8.83 1.21
CA CYS A 147 -2.23 10.04 0.81
C CYS A 147 -2.05 10.12 -0.71
N SER A 148 -1.70 9.01 -1.36
CA SER A 148 -1.52 8.96 -2.82
C SER A 148 -2.82 9.25 -3.56
N ARG A 149 -3.95 8.74 -3.07
CA ARG A 149 -5.29 9.00 -3.65
C ARG A 149 -5.74 10.43 -3.44
N ILE A 150 -5.46 11.04 -2.28
CA ILE A 150 -5.73 12.46 -2.03
C ILE A 150 -4.94 13.33 -3.02
N MET A 151 -3.66 13.06 -3.22
CA MET A 151 -2.83 13.80 -4.18
C MET A 151 -3.37 13.65 -5.61
N GLN A 152 -3.85 12.45 -5.98
CA GLN A 152 -4.53 12.22 -7.25
C GLN A 152 -5.81 13.06 -7.38
N GLY A 153 -6.61 13.18 -6.32
CA GLY A 153 -7.80 14.06 -6.28
C GLY A 153 -7.46 15.53 -6.46
N LEU A 154 -6.30 15.99 -5.99
CA LEU A 154 -5.79 17.35 -6.24
C LEU A 154 -5.22 17.54 -7.66
N GLY A 155 -5.38 16.57 -8.57
CA GLY A 155 -4.89 16.61 -9.93
C GLY A 155 -3.41 16.24 -10.10
N ILE A 156 -2.78 15.68 -9.08
CA ILE A 156 -1.36 15.31 -9.06
C ILE A 156 -1.25 13.79 -8.93
N ALA A 157 -1.21 13.07 -10.05
CA ALA A 157 -1.21 11.59 -10.07
C ALA A 157 0.19 10.95 -10.01
N TYR A 158 1.25 11.66 -10.40
CA TYR A 158 2.61 11.10 -10.44
C TYR A 158 3.15 10.62 -9.08
N PRO A 159 2.78 11.20 -7.92
CA PRO A 159 3.24 10.68 -6.63
C PRO A 159 2.81 9.23 -6.38
N MET A 160 1.62 8.84 -6.86
CA MET A 160 1.15 7.46 -6.74
C MET A 160 2.12 6.47 -7.42
N PHE A 161 2.55 6.79 -8.64
CA PHE A 161 3.52 5.98 -9.38
C PHE A 161 4.88 5.93 -8.67
N ILE A 162 5.42 7.09 -8.29
CA ILE A 162 6.74 7.17 -7.64
C ILE A 162 6.74 6.43 -6.29
N LEU A 163 5.73 6.64 -5.45
CA LEU A 163 5.62 5.98 -4.15
C LEU A 163 5.45 4.47 -4.28
N THR A 164 4.71 4.00 -5.29
CA THR A 164 4.54 2.56 -5.56
C THR A 164 5.85 1.95 -6.04
N LEU A 165 6.56 2.59 -6.99
CA LEU A 165 7.86 2.15 -7.47
C LEU A 165 8.88 2.07 -6.33
N PHE A 166 8.95 3.12 -5.52
CA PHE A 166 9.85 3.21 -4.38
C PHE A 166 9.57 2.11 -3.35
N ARG A 167 8.31 1.93 -2.99
CA ARG A 167 7.88 0.93 -2.02
C ARG A 167 8.12 -0.50 -2.50
N VAL A 168 7.63 -0.83 -3.70
CA VAL A 168 7.54 -2.22 -4.16
C VAL A 168 8.86 -2.71 -4.74
N VAL A 169 9.48 -1.93 -5.62
CA VAL A 169 10.68 -2.36 -6.35
C VAL A 169 11.94 -1.92 -5.61
N ILE A 170 12.09 -0.61 -5.35
CA ILE A 170 13.36 -0.07 -4.87
C ILE A 170 13.65 -0.52 -3.44
N ILE A 171 12.68 -0.54 -2.54
CA ILE A 171 12.95 -0.93 -1.15
C ILE A 171 12.56 -2.37 -0.90
N SER A 172 11.29 -2.75 -1.11
CA SER A 172 10.78 -4.04 -0.67
C SER A 172 11.44 -5.21 -1.42
N ALA A 173 11.44 -5.19 -2.76
CA ALA A 173 12.06 -6.26 -3.54
C ALA A 173 13.59 -6.30 -3.37
N SER A 174 14.26 -5.14 -3.31
CA SER A 174 15.72 -5.10 -3.11
C SER A 174 16.14 -5.62 -1.74
N LEU A 175 15.43 -5.26 -0.66
CA LEU A 175 15.69 -5.79 0.68
C LEU A 175 15.36 -7.29 0.78
N ALA A 176 14.25 -7.72 0.17
CA ALA A 176 13.90 -9.13 0.12
C ALA A 176 14.98 -9.95 -0.60
N TRP A 177 15.42 -9.48 -1.76
CA TRP A 177 16.52 -10.11 -2.53
C TRP A 177 17.82 -10.15 -1.73
N TYR A 178 18.19 -9.04 -1.10
CA TYR A 178 19.41 -8.95 -0.31
C TYR A 178 19.39 -9.92 0.88
N PHE A 179 18.29 -9.96 1.64
CA PHE A 179 18.20 -10.83 2.81
C PHE A 179 18.10 -12.31 2.45
N VAL A 180 17.27 -12.66 1.46
CA VAL A 180 16.98 -14.05 1.15
C VAL A 180 18.05 -14.66 0.23
N ILE A 181 18.45 -13.96 -0.82
CA ILE A 181 19.36 -14.51 -1.84
C ILE A 181 20.82 -14.26 -1.45
N ILE A 182 21.21 -13.04 -1.06
CA ILE A 182 22.63 -12.75 -0.76
C ILE A 182 23.02 -13.27 0.62
N LEU A 183 22.20 -13.00 1.65
CA LEU A 183 22.53 -13.39 3.02
C LEU A 183 22.03 -14.79 3.40
N GLY A 184 21.29 -15.50 2.52
CA GLY A 184 20.73 -16.82 2.80
C GLY A 184 19.83 -16.87 4.03
N LYS A 185 19.18 -15.75 4.38
CA LYS A 185 18.32 -15.67 5.57
C LYS A 185 16.96 -16.30 5.28
N PRO A 186 16.26 -16.80 6.33
CA PRO A 186 14.90 -17.34 6.19
C PRO A 186 13.94 -16.33 5.56
N ILE A 187 12.92 -16.82 4.85
CA ILE A 187 11.99 -16.02 4.03
C ILE A 187 11.26 -14.90 4.80
N HIS A 188 11.09 -15.03 6.11
CA HIS A 188 10.45 -13.98 6.91
C HIS A 188 11.22 -12.65 6.91
N TYR A 189 12.53 -12.67 6.60
CA TYR A 189 13.29 -11.44 6.42
C TYR A 189 12.86 -10.64 5.18
N ALA A 190 12.30 -11.28 4.16
CA ALA A 190 11.68 -10.58 3.04
C ALA A 190 10.46 -9.74 3.50
N TRP A 191 9.67 -10.27 4.43
CA TRP A 191 8.51 -9.57 4.98
C TRP A 191 8.91 -8.41 5.88
N PHE A 192 9.99 -8.53 6.65
CA PHE A 192 10.58 -7.38 7.36
C PHE A 192 11.05 -6.29 6.40
N GLY A 193 11.64 -6.65 5.28
CA GLY A 193 11.99 -5.71 4.21
C GLY A 193 10.76 -4.95 3.69
N THR A 194 9.64 -5.66 3.52
CA THR A 194 8.35 -5.05 3.12
C THR A 194 7.80 -4.13 4.20
N LEU A 195 7.86 -4.52 5.48
CA LEU A 195 7.45 -3.67 6.61
C LEU A 195 8.23 -2.35 6.63
N ILE A 196 9.55 -2.42 6.53
CA ILE A 196 10.43 -1.23 6.47
C ILE A 196 10.02 -0.33 5.30
N SER A 197 9.81 -0.93 4.12
CA SER A 197 9.36 -0.23 2.92
C SER A 197 8.03 0.51 3.14
N CYS A 198 7.06 -0.11 3.80
CA CYS A 198 5.77 0.50 4.10
C CYS A 198 5.88 1.69 5.06
N ILE A 199 6.71 1.57 6.10
CA ILE A 199 6.96 2.67 7.06
C ILE A 199 7.59 3.86 6.34
N LEU A 200 8.66 3.64 5.58
CA LEU A 200 9.36 4.70 4.85
C LEU A 200 8.42 5.39 3.85
N THR A 201 7.65 4.61 3.09
CA THR A 201 6.71 5.15 2.11
C THR A 201 5.58 5.94 2.77
N ALA A 202 5.07 5.50 3.91
CA ALA A 202 4.06 6.26 4.67
C ALA A 202 4.62 7.61 5.12
N CYS A 203 5.84 7.64 5.66
CA CYS A 203 6.50 8.89 6.06
C CYS A 203 6.68 9.84 4.86
N VAL A 204 7.22 9.34 3.75
CA VAL A 204 7.43 10.13 2.53
C VAL A 204 6.11 10.65 1.98
N SER A 205 5.06 9.81 1.93
CA SER A 205 3.74 10.19 1.42
C SER A 205 3.09 11.28 2.25
N LEU A 206 3.20 11.21 3.59
CA LEU A 206 2.68 12.25 4.49
C LEU A 206 3.43 13.57 4.33
N LEU A 207 4.76 13.54 4.24
CA LEU A 207 5.58 14.74 4.04
C LEU A 207 5.26 15.38 2.69
N TRP A 208 5.10 14.59 1.66
CA TRP A 208 4.76 15.07 0.32
C TRP A 208 3.37 15.70 0.28
N LEU A 209 2.36 15.00 0.85
CA LEU A 209 1.01 15.53 0.97
C LEU A 209 1.00 16.85 1.73
N ARG A 210 1.70 16.94 2.87
CA ARG A 210 1.84 18.19 3.63
C ARG A 210 2.44 19.33 2.80
N GLY A 211 3.44 19.01 1.97
CA GLY A 211 4.05 19.99 1.06
C GLY A 211 3.07 20.51 0.01
N ILE A 212 2.24 19.62 -0.55
CA ILE A 212 1.20 20.01 -1.51
C ILE A 212 0.12 20.85 -0.85
N LEU A 213 -0.38 20.44 0.32
CA LEU A 213 -1.42 21.18 1.05
C LEU A 213 -0.95 22.58 1.46
N LYS A 214 0.31 22.78 1.83
CA LYS A 214 0.87 24.11 2.06
C LYS A 214 0.84 25.00 0.82
N ARG A 215 1.00 24.43 -0.38
CA ARG A 215 0.88 25.20 -1.64
C ARG A 215 -0.57 25.53 -1.93
N VAL A 216 -1.49 24.62 -1.68
CA VAL A 216 -2.94 24.85 -1.83
C VAL A 216 -3.40 25.98 -0.90
N ASN A 217 -2.97 25.99 0.37
CA ASN A 217 -3.29 27.06 1.33
C ASN A 217 -2.76 28.44 0.90
N LYS A 218 -1.57 28.50 0.30
CA LYS A 218 -1.05 29.75 -0.27
C LYS A 218 -1.88 30.29 -1.45
N ILE A 219 -2.57 29.42 -2.17
CA ILE A 219 -3.48 29.81 -3.25
C ILE A 219 -4.77 30.35 -2.65
N GLU A 220 -5.30 29.73 -1.59
CA GLU A 220 -6.47 30.20 -0.82
C GLU A 220 -6.29 31.66 -0.37
N LEU A 221 -5.16 31.94 0.31
CA LEU A 221 -4.83 33.28 0.83
C LEU A 221 -4.64 34.35 -0.26
N LYS A 222 -4.48 33.97 -1.53
CA LYS A 222 -4.40 34.93 -2.64
C LYS A 222 -5.74 35.17 -3.33
N VAL A 223 -6.74 34.37 -3.06
CA VAL A 223 -8.05 34.39 -3.71
C VAL A 223 -9.12 34.98 -2.73
N SER A 224 -8.86 34.93 -1.42
CA SER A 224 -9.62 35.64 -0.38
C SER A 224 -9.21 37.09 -0.30
#